data_65499da6d14b5d1b963d423d34b8c98b
#
_entry.id   65499da6d14b5d1b963d423d34b8c98b
#
_cell.length_a   1.000
_cell.length_b   1.000
_cell.length_c   1.000
_cell.angle_alpha   90.00
_cell.angle_beta   90.00
_cell.angle_gamma   90.00
#
_symmetry.space_group_name_H-M   'P 1'
#
loop_
_entity.id
_entity.type
_entity.pdbx_description
1 polymer ?
#
loop_
_entity_poly.entity_id
_entity_poly.type
_entity_poly.pdbx_seq_one_letter_code
_entity_poly.pdbx_strand_id
1 'polypeptide(L)'
;IMNQYQEIAAALRQALPQIFPQKNLSEEEIAYMVLHFANSLERSPKIMEVDIAGFSPSGLASTSMLEMRLRRYFPFINQIHFFRIADLGKVNVEENYDLVISTSLLPGYNGKYKLISPLLLDDEIRQLKEEFKRISHEKRSLRKAPVKKIGGEESYETVVAFMEEISKLLETFFIADLNNQADLAETVQQALAQLSADLITDSAIVCQQLMKRYEQAPIGIPQTEMALFHTSSTAVTQPVFCIFNLAQPLMIEGMDKKPMQLQRMLLMLAPMPIDETIGKILGKISGAIIMNDLNTEIFHSGNEAIVYQLLSSLLIEEMKG
;
A
#
# COMPACT_ATOMS: atom_id res chain seq x y z
N ILE A 1 16.48 2.30 -24.70
CA ILE A 1 16.93 3.38 -23.79
C ILE A 1 16.44 4.72 -24.33
N MET A 2 16.87 5.15 -25.51
CA MET A 2 16.50 6.46 -26.09
C MET A 2 14.98 6.64 -26.25
N ASN A 3 14.25 5.61 -26.65
CA ASN A 3 12.79 5.65 -26.78
C ASN A 3 12.06 5.63 -25.42
N GLN A 4 12.70 5.14 -24.38
CA GLN A 4 12.11 5.06 -23.04
C GLN A 4 12.28 6.38 -22.26
N TYR A 5 13.36 7.13 -22.54
CA TYR A 5 13.71 8.39 -21.87
C TYR A 5 13.84 9.54 -22.88
N GLN A 6 12.86 9.69 -23.76
CA GLN A 6 12.86 10.67 -24.87
C GLN A 6 13.08 12.12 -24.41
N GLU A 7 12.48 12.51 -23.29
CA GLU A 7 12.59 13.87 -22.76
C GLU A 7 14.02 14.18 -22.27
N ILE A 8 14.67 13.21 -21.60
CA ILE A 8 16.07 13.36 -21.16
C ILE A 8 16.98 13.41 -22.37
N ALA A 9 16.75 12.55 -23.36
CA ALA A 9 17.53 12.53 -24.58
C ALA A 9 17.41 13.84 -25.37
N ALA A 10 16.21 14.41 -25.47
CA ALA A 10 15.96 15.69 -26.12
C ALA A 10 16.64 16.85 -25.39
N ALA A 11 16.53 16.88 -24.05
CA ALA A 11 17.17 17.89 -23.21
C ALA A 11 18.71 17.84 -23.33
N LEU A 12 19.29 16.64 -23.32
CA LEU A 12 20.73 16.44 -23.49
C LEU A 12 21.21 16.87 -24.88
N ARG A 13 20.52 16.50 -25.96
CA ARG A 13 20.86 16.95 -27.31
C ARG A 13 20.82 18.46 -27.46
N GLN A 14 19.93 19.14 -26.72
CA GLN A 14 19.86 20.59 -26.72
C GLN A 14 20.97 21.25 -25.87
N ALA A 15 21.31 20.68 -24.71
CA ALA A 15 22.26 21.27 -23.77
C ALA A 15 23.73 20.97 -24.11
N LEU A 16 24.04 19.75 -24.57
CA LEU A 16 25.42 19.28 -24.79
C LEU A 16 26.22 20.14 -25.79
N PRO A 17 25.67 20.63 -26.93
CA PRO A 17 26.39 21.50 -27.81
C PRO A 17 26.73 22.86 -27.18
N GLN A 18 25.97 23.32 -26.21
CA GLN A 18 26.22 24.54 -25.48
C GLN A 18 27.32 24.40 -24.43
N ILE A 19 27.43 23.21 -23.83
CA ILE A 19 28.40 22.89 -22.78
C ILE A 19 29.74 22.46 -23.39
N PHE A 20 29.68 21.71 -24.49
CA PHE A 20 30.84 21.13 -25.19
C PHE A 20 30.86 21.55 -26.69
N PRO A 21 31.04 22.82 -27.01
CA PRO A 21 30.90 23.32 -28.37
C PRO A 21 31.90 22.75 -29.38
N GLN A 22 33.01 22.15 -28.90
CA GLN A 22 34.05 21.55 -29.75
C GLN A 22 34.01 20.02 -29.84
N LYS A 23 33.02 19.37 -29.22
CA LYS A 23 32.92 17.90 -29.19
C LYS A 23 31.65 17.44 -29.92
N ASN A 24 31.83 16.69 -31.00
CA ASN A 24 30.72 15.91 -31.57
C ASN A 24 30.57 14.63 -30.77
N LEU A 25 29.55 14.59 -29.93
CA LEU A 25 29.20 13.40 -29.14
C LEU A 25 28.39 12.43 -30.00
N SER A 26 28.76 11.16 -29.97
CA SER A 26 28.03 10.08 -30.67
C SER A 26 26.68 9.80 -29.99
N GLU A 27 25.74 9.19 -30.73
CA GLU A 27 24.45 8.77 -30.17
C GLU A 27 24.62 7.77 -29.01
N GLU A 28 25.70 6.97 -29.02
CA GLU A 28 26.02 6.03 -27.95
C GLU A 28 26.48 6.76 -26.68
N GLU A 29 27.28 7.81 -26.80
CA GLU A 29 27.69 8.66 -25.68
C GLU A 29 26.48 9.40 -25.08
N ILE A 30 25.58 9.90 -25.92
CA ILE A 30 24.32 10.52 -25.48
C ILE A 30 23.44 9.49 -24.78
N ALA A 31 23.29 8.28 -25.32
CA ALA A 31 22.52 7.21 -24.70
C ALA A 31 23.09 6.79 -23.34
N TYR A 32 24.42 6.76 -23.20
CA TYR A 32 25.08 6.50 -21.92
C TYR A 32 24.79 7.61 -20.89
N MET A 33 24.85 8.86 -21.32
CA MET A 33 24.49 10.01 -20.47
C MET A 33 23.01 9.98 -20.08
N VAL A 34 22.10 9.66 -21.01
CA VAL A 34 20.67 9.46 -20.73
C VAL A 34 20.47 8.42 -19.63
N LEU A 35 21.20 7.30 -19.69
CA LEU A 35 21.13 6.23 -18.70
C LEU A 35 21.58 6.71 -17.31
N HIS A 36 22.67 7.49 -17.24
CA HIS A 36 23.15 8.07 -15.99
C HIS A 36 22.20 9.08 -15.39
N PHE A 37 21.61 9.96 -16.21
CA PHE A 37 20.61 10.91 -15.76
C PHE A 37 19.32 10.21 -15.32
N ALA A 38 18.84 9.22 -16.06
CA ALA A 38 17.69 8.40 -15.69
C ALA A 38 17.91 7.70 -14.34
N ASN A 39 19.06 7.03 -14.17
CA ASN A 39 19.41 6.38 -12.90
C ASN A 39 19.54 7.38 -11.73
N SER A 40 20.09 8.57 -11.99
CA SER A 40 20.15 9.62 -10.97
C SER A 40 18.78 10.16 -10.59
N LEU A 41 17.87 10.31 -11.56
CA LEU A 41 16.49 10.73 -11.35
C LEU A 41 15.68 9.65 -10.60
N GLU A 42 15.90 8.38 -10.92
CA GLU A 42 15.28 7.24 -10.21
C GLU A 42 15.78 7.12 -8.76
N ARG A 43 17.04 7.44 -8.50
CA ARG A 43 17.65 7.44 -7.16
C ARG A 43 17.42 8.73 -6.35
N SER A 44 17.01 9.80 -6.99
CA SER A 44 16.76 11.10 -6.34
C SER A 44 15.39 11.64 -6.74
N PRO A 45 14.30 11.12 -6.14
CA PRO A 45 12.93 11.52 -6.46
C PRO A 45 12.59 12.98 -6.11
N LYS A 46 13.53 13.73 -5.54
CA LYS A 46 13.36 15.13 -5.07
C LYS A 46 13.02 16.18 -6.16
N ILE A 47 13.00 15.80 -7.43
CA ILE A 47 12.75 16.77 -8.52
C ILE A 47 11.26 17.06 -8.71
N MET A 48 10.37 16.19 -8.25
CA MET A 48 8.93 16.35 -8.34
C MET A 48 8.25 15.74 -7.12
N GLU A 49 8.31 16.44 -5.99
CA GLU A 49 7.56 16.03 -4.80
C GLU A 49 6.07 16.34 -5.00
N VAL A 50 5.22 15.32 -4.92
CA VAL A 50 3.77 15.43 -5.01
C VAL A 50 3.17 14.89 -3.72
N ASP A 51 2.34 15.70 -3.07
CA ASP A 51 1.62 15.34 -1.87
C ASP A 51 0.17 14.95 -2.23
N ILE A 52 -0.27 13.80 -1.74
CA ILE A 52 -1.58 13.22 -2.09
C ILE A 52 -2.47 13.09 -0.85
N ALA A 53 -3.70 13.60 -0.95
CA ALA A 53 -4.77 13.26 -0.02
C ALA A 53 -5.62 12.12 -0.58
N GLY A 54 -5.72 11.01 0.15
CA GLY A 54 -6.56 9.87 -0.20
C GLY A 54 -7.81 9.79 0.69
N PHE A 55 -8.96 9.50 0.10
CA PHE A 55 -10.18 9.21 0.85
C PHE A 55 -10.62 7.78 0.59
N SER A 56 -10.88 7.04 1.66
CA SER A 56 -11.34 5.67 1.56
C SER A 56 -12.33 5.33 2.67
N PRO A 57 -13.46 4.68 2.35
CA PRO A 57 -14.33 4.09 3.35
C PRO A 57 -13.71 2.80 3.91
N SER A 58 -12.76 2.22 3.18
CA SER A 58 -12.05 1.00 3.54
C SER A 58 -10.99 1.31 4.60
N GLY A 59 -10.71 0.36 5.50
CA GLY A 59 -9.72 0.58 6.56
C GLY A 59 -8.27 0.46 6.07
N LEU A 60 -7.37 0.46 7.03
CA LEU A 60 -5.92 0.53 6.86
C LEU A 60 -5.33 -0.43 5.82
N ALA A 61 -5.83 -1.66 5.72
CA ALA A 61 -5.29 -2.63 4.79
C ALA A 61 -5.44 -2.20 3.32
N SER A 62 -6.66 -1.80 2.91
CA SER A 62 -6.91 -1.37 1.52
C SER A 62 -6.18 -0.08 1.17
N THR A 63 -6.06 0.86 2.13
CA THR A 63 -5.33 2.10 1.92
C THR A 63 -3.83 1.87 1.82
N SER A 64 -3.28 0.97 2.63
CA SER A 64 -1.86 0.60 2.55
C SER A 64 -1.51 -0.12 1.25
N MET A 65 -2.41 -1.00 0.77
CA MET A 65 -2.25 -1.63 -0.54
C MET A 65 -2.20 -0.58 -1.66
N LEU A 66 -3.14 0.38 -1.63
CA LEU A 66 -3.18 1.45 -2.62
C LEU A 66 -1.95 2.35 -2.53
N GLU A 67 -1.54 2.74 -1.32
CA GLU A 67 -0.34 3.54 -1.10
C GLU A 67 0.90 2.88 -1.69
N MET A 68 1.10 1.59 -1.40
CA MET A 68 2.27 0.87 -1.88
C MET A 68 2.29 0.77 -3.41
N ARG A 69 1.13 0.53 -4.05
CA ARG A 69 1.03 0.54 -5.50
C ARG A 69 1.30 1.92 -6.08
N LEU A 70 0.75 2.99 -5.48
CA LEU A 70 1.04 4.36 -5.89
C LEU A 70 2.54 4.66 -5.81
N ARG A 71 3.21 4.34 -4.71
CA ARG A 71 4.67 4.53 -4.55
C ARG A 71 5.49 3.69 -5.53
N ARG A 72 5.03 2.46 -5.86
CA ARG A 72 5.69 1.59 -6.86
C ARG A 72 5.67 2.20 -8.26
N TYR A 73 4.49 2.70 -8.70
CA TYR A 73 4.33 3.27 -10.04
C TYR A 73 4.77 4.73 -10.14
N PHE A 74 4.77 5.44 -9.01
CA PHE A 74 5.06 6.87 -8.90
C PHE A 74 6.03 7.15 -7.74
N PRO A 75 7.31 6.80 -7.87
CA PRO A 75 8.31 6.91 -6.79
C PRO A 75 8.61 8.36 -6.37
N PHE A 76 8.12 9.35 -7.12
CA PHE A 76 8.24 10.77 -6.81
C PHE A 76 7.15 11.30 -5.85
N ILE A 77 6.24 10.45 -5.39
CA ILE A 77 5.26 10.84 -4.39
C ILE A 77 5.99 11.02 -3.04
N ASN A 78 5.90 12.23 -2.49
CA ASN A 78 6.49 12.57 -1.20
C ASN A 78 5.64 12.03 -0.05
N GLN A 79 4.40 12.49 0.08
CA GLN A 79 3.49 12.07 1.13
C GLN A 79 2.16 11.61 0.56
N ILE A 80 1.56 10.59 1.21
CA ILE A 80 0.19 10.15 0.96
C ILE A 80 -0.50 10.08 2.33
N HIS A 81 -1.52 10.90 2.54
CA HIS A 81 -2.33 10.84 3.74
C HIS A 81 -3.73 10.35 3.42
N PHE A 82 -4.14 9.27 4.07
CA PHE A 82 -5.49 8.74 3.93
C PHE A 82 -6.40 9.22 5.04
N PHE A 83 -7.53 9.79 4.64
CA PHE A 83 -8.57 10.32 5.51
C PHE A 83 -9.84 9.48 5.40
N ARG A 84 -10.62 9.46 6.47
CA ARG A 84 -11.99 8.94 6.41
C ARG A 84 -12.88 9.93 5.67
N ILE A 85 -13.89 9.42 4.96
CA ILE A 85 -14.87 10.28 4.27
C ILE A 85 -15.57 11.25 5.25
N ALA A 86 -15.79 10.81 6.49
CA ALA A 86 -16.37 11.64 7.56
C ALA A 86 -15.51 12.87 7.95
N ASP A 87 -14.23 12.88 7.58
CA ASP A 87 -13.31 13.98 7.89
C ASP A 87 -13.14 14.95 6.72
N LEU A 88 -13.87 14.73 5.61
CA LEU A 88 -13.79 15.52 4.38
C LEU A 88 -13.97 17.04 4.58
N GLY A 89 -14.87 17.43 5.47
CA GLY A 89 -15.11 18.86 5.77
C GLY A 89 -14.19 19.49 6.82
N LYS A 90 -13.31 18.69 7.43
CA LYS A 90 -12.41 19.13 8.51
C LYS A 90 -10.99 19.43 8.03
N VAL A 91 -10.64 18.92 6.87
CA VAL A 91 -9.27 19.02 6.31
C VAL A 91 -9.33 19.91 5.06
N ASN A 92 -8.52 20.97 5.04
CA ASN A 92 -8.35 21.80 3.84
C ASN A 92 -7.39 21.10 2.87
N VAL A 93 -7.94 20.13 2.10
CA VAL A 93 -7.12 19.30 1.21
C VAL A 93 -6.63 20.06 -0.03
N GLU A 94 -7.35 21.08 -0.49
CA GLU A 94 -6.99 21.84 -1.69
C GLU A 94 -5.76 22.73 -1.50
N GLU A 95 -5.50 23.19 -0.30
CA GLU A 95 -4.35 24.03 0.02
C GLU A 95 -3.09 23.21 0.39
N ASN A 96 -3.29 21.99 0.93
CA ASN A 96 -2.21 21.22 1.53
C ASN A 96 -1.72 20.06 0.64
N TYR A 97 -2.49 19.69 -0.40
CA TYR A 97 -2.18 18.54 -1.25
C TYR A 97 -2.27 18.90 -2.73
N ASP A 98 -1.43 18.29 -3.52
CA ASP A 98 -1.37 18.50 -4.97
C ASP A 98 -2.43 17.71 -5.73
N LEU A 99 -2.83 16.57 -5.17
CA LEU A 99 -3.80 15.66 -5.77
C LEU A 99 -4.70 15.05 -4.70
N VAL A 100 -5.99 15.03 -4.99
CA VAL A 100 -6.98 14.30 -4.19
C VAL A 100 -7.40 13.04 -4.95
N ILE A 101 -7.31 11.90 -4.28
CA ILE A 101 -7.77 10.60 -4.78
C ILE A 101 -8.84 10.03 -3.85
N SER A 102 -9.72 9.21 -4.37
CA SER A 102 -10.70 8.50 -3.55
C SER A 102 -10.99 7.12 -4.10
N THR A 103 -11.24 6.16 -3.22
CA THR A 103 -11.70 4.81 -3.59
C THR A 103 -13.22 4.69 -3.65
N SER A 104 -13.94 5.78 -3.35
CA SER A 104 -15.40 5.87 -3.46
C SER A 104 -15.80 7.28 -3.84
N LEU A 105 -17.07 7.46 -4.22
CA LEU A 105 -17.63 8.80 -4.45
C LEU A 105 -17.57 9.61 -3.16
N LEU A 106 -17.27 10.91 -3.29
CA LEU A 106 -17.19 11.88 -2.20
C LEU A 106 -18.43 12.80 -2.22
N PRO A 107 -19.53 12.42 -1.55
CA PRO A 107 -20.73 13.24 -1.52
C PRO A 107 -20.47 14.59 -0.83
N GLY A 108 -20.84 15.69 -1.49
CA GLY A 108 -20.67 17.04 -0.94
C GLY A 108 -19.27 17.64 -1.09
N TYR A 109 -18.34 16.96 -1.72
CA TYR A 109 -17.04 17.53 -2.08
C TYR A 109 -17.10 18.19 -3.46
N ASN A 110 -16.82 19.48 -3.53
CA ASN A 110 -16.88 20.27 -4.77
C ASN A 110 -15.52 20.38 -5.48
N GLY A 111 -14.44 19.94 -4.84
CA GLY A 111 -13.09 19.97 -5.41
C GLY A 111 -12.85 18.86 -6.44
N LYS A 112 -11.74 18.96 -7.15
CA LYS A 112 -11.33 17.94 -8.12
C LYS A 112 -10.70 16.76 -7.40
N TYR A 113 -11.13 15.53 -7.72
CA TYR A 113 -10.51 14.31 -7.24
C TYR A 113 -10.53 13.23 -8.31
N LYS A 114 -9.67 12.24 -8.16
CA LYS A 114 -9.66 11.05 -9.02
C LYS A 114 -10.27 9.88 -8.26
N LEU A 115 -11.27 9.25 -8.87
CA LEU A 115 -11.82 8.00 -8.37
C LEU A 115 -10.94 6.86 -8.89
N ILE A 116 -10.38 6.08 -7.97
CA ILE A 116 -9.49 4.97 -8.29
C ILE A 116 -9.84 3.75 -7.45
N SER A 117 -9.55 2.57 -7.97
CA SER A 117 -9.72 1.33 -7.22
C SER A 117 -8.57 1.13 -6.21
N PRO A 118 -8.78 0.38 -5.11
CA PRO A 118 -7.69 0.01 -4.20
C PRO A 118 -6.55 -0.75 -4.88
N LEU A 119 -6.83 -1.42 -6.01
CA LEU A 119 -5.84 -2.18 -6.79
C LEU A 119 -5.06 -1.34 -7.79
N LEU A 120 -5.47 -0.11 -8.04
CA LEU A 120 -4.84 0.77 -9.02
C LEU A 120 -4.66 0.10 -10.39
N LEU A 121 -5.74 0.03 -11.15
CA LEU A 121 -5.78 -0.66 -12.45
C LEU A 121 -4.95 0.08 -13.51
N ASP A 122 -4.58 -0.59 -14.60
CA ASP A 122 -3.72 -0.03 -15.64
C ASP A 122 -4.28 1.25 -16.29
N ASP A 123 -5.59 1.33 -16.45
CA ASP A 123 -6.27 2.54 -16.97
C ASP A 123 -6.15 3.70 -15.98
N GLU A 124 -6.28 3.41 -14.68
CA GLU A 124 -6.13 4.40 -13.60
C GLU A 124 -4.68 4.88 -13.49
N ILE A 125 -3.71 3.98 -13.67
CA ILE A 125 -2.28 4.33 -13.73
C ILE A 125 -2.04 5.30 -14.90
N ARG A 126 -2.62 5.04 -16.08
CA ARG A 126 -2.50 5.96 -17.23
C ARG A 126 -3.10 7.33 -16.93
N GLN A 127 -4.30 7.37 -16.35
CA GLN A 127 -4.95 8.62 -15.97
C GLN A 127 -4.15 9.41 -14.94
N LEU A 128 -3.59 8.75 -13.94
CA LEU A 128 -2.75 9.39 -12.93
C LEU A 128 -1.43 9.90 -13.53
N LYS A 129 -0.82 9.20 -14.48
CA LYS A 129 0.37 9.68 -15.21
C LYS A 129 0.11 11.03 -15.91
N GLU A 130 -1.03 11.17 -16.57
CA GLU A 130 -1.40 12.45 -17.22
C GLU A 130 -1.66 13.55 -16.19
N GLU A 131 -2.31 13.22 -15.08
CA GLU A 131 -2.55 14.18 -14.00
C GLU A 131 -1.24 14.66 -13.37
N PHE A 132 -0.31 13.76 -13.08
CA PHE A 132 1.01 14.12 -12.55
C PHE A 132 1.83 14.96 -13.53
N LYS A 133 1.74 14.73 -14.83
CA LYS A 133 2.36 15.61 -15.83
C LYS A 133 1.80 17.04 -15.71
N ARG A 134 0.47 17.18 -15.58
CA ARG A 134 -0.18 18.48 -15.41
C ARG A 134 0.30 19.19 -14.14
N ILE A 135 0.28 18.50 -12.99
CA ILE A 135 0.78 19.03 -11.71
C ILE A 135 2.25 19.47 -11.82
N SER A 136 3.08 18.68 -12.50
CA SER A 136 4.49 19.01 -12.73
C SER A 136 4.67 20.31 -13.51
N HIS A 137 3.87 20.52 -14.54
CA HIS A 137 3.90 21.78 -15.31
C HIS A 137 3.45 22.98 -14.49
N GLU A 138 2.39 22.84 -13.70
CA GLU A 138 1.89 23.89 -12.82
C GLU A 138 2.90 24.25 -11.72
N LYS A 139 3.53 23.26 -11.07
CA LYS A 139 4.59 23.49 -10.06
C LYS A 139 5.84 24.14 -10.61
N ARG A 140 6.26 23.84 -11.84
CA ARG A 140 7.40 24.50 -12.51
C ARG A 140 7.16 25.97 -12.73
N SER A 141 5.93 26.41 -12.94
CA SER A 141 5.57 27.82 -13.12
C SER A 141 5.51 28.62 -11.81
N LEU A 142 5.38 27.96 -10.66
CA LEU A 142 5.15 28.59 -9.35
C LEU A 142 6.39 28.60 -8.41
N ARG A 143 7.51 27.94 -8.75
CA ARG A 143 8.67 27.85 -7.85
C ARG A 143 9.50 29.11 -7.81
N LYS A 144 9.19 29.99 -6.84
CA LYS A 144 10.13 30.93 -6.20
C LYS A 144 9.87 30.93 -4.70
N ALA A 145 10.43 29.99 -3.93
CA ALA A 145 10.81 30.14 -2.52
C ALA A 145 11.30 28.80 -1.89
N PRO A 146 12.21 28.83 -0.89
CA PRO A 146 12.90 27.64 -0.38
C PRO A 146 12.08 26.91 0.69
N VAL A 147 12.14 25.58 0.66
CA VAL A 147 11.45 24.68 1.57
C VAL A 147 12.28 24.44 2.85
N LYS A 148 11.60 24.51 3.99
CA LYS A 148 12.11 24.12 5.32
C LYS A 148 12.16 22.59 5.46
N LYS A 149 13.32 22.08 5.83
CA LYS A 149 13.50 20.67 6.23
C LYS A 149 12.83 20.41 7.58
N ILE A 150 12.00 19.40 7.64
CA ILE A 150 11.66 18.72 8.90
C ILE A 150 12.15 17.28 8.75
N GLY A 151 13.34 17.01 9.29
CA GLY A 151 13.80 15.65 9.53
C GLY A 151 13.41 15.31 10.98
N GLY A 152 12.52 14.36 11.15
CA GLY A 152 12.30 13.76 12.46
C GLY A 152 13.33 12.66 12.66
N GLU A 153 14.27 12.82 13.59
CA GLU A 153 14.99 11.70 14.18
C GLU A 153 13.95 10.90 14.96
N GLU A 154 13.70 9.65 14.57
CA GLU A 154 12.88 8.76 15.38
C GLU A 154 13.59 8.59 16.73
N SER A 155 12.88 8.84 17.83
CA SER A 155 13.47 8.69 19.16
C SER A 155 13.75 7.21 19.43
N TYR A 156 14.78 6.91 20.22
CA TYR A 156 15.09 5.55 20.68
C TYR A 156 13.84 4.81 21.22
N GLU A 157 12.97 5.53 21.91
CA GLU A 157 11.72 5.01 22.48
C GLU A 157 10.75 4.54 21.37
N THR A 158 10.64 5.26 20.27
CA THR A 158 9.81 4.89 19.12
C THR A 158 10.31 3.60 18.46
N VAL A 159 11.64 3.47 18.32
CA VAL A 159 12.26 2.26 17.75
C VAL A 159 12.02 1.05 18.65
N VAL A 160 12.17 1.21 19.97
CA VAL A 160 11.90 0.12 20.93
C VAL A 160 10.43 -0.29 20.89
N ALA A 161 9.50 0.64 20.92
CA ALA A 161 8.07 0.35 20.83
C ALA A 161 7.73 -0.38 19.53
N PHE A 162 8.33 0.03 18.41
CA PHE A 162 8.14 -0.63 17.12
C PHE A 162 8.65 -2.09 17.14
N MET A 163 9.82 -2.33 17.74
CA MET A 163 10.38 -3.68 17.89
C MET A 163 9.51 -4.58 18.78
N GLU A 164 8.94 -4.04 19.85
CA GLU A 164 8.04 -4.78 20.74
C GLU A 164 6.77 -5.23 20.02
N GLU A 165 6.15 -4.37 19.22
CA GLU A 165 4.95 -4.72 18.44
C GLU A 165 5.26 -5.72 17.31
N ILE A 166 6.42 -5.62 16.64
CA ILE A 166 6.89 -6.63 15.70
C ILE A 166 7.05 -7.99 16.38
N SER A 167 7.70 -8.01 17.54
CA SER A 167 7.94 -9.27 18.27
C SER A 167 6.62 -9.95 18.63
N LYS A 168 5.66 -9.21 19.20
CA LYS A 168 4.32 -9.73 19.53
C LYS A 168 3.62 -10.33 18.30
N LEU A 169 3.67 -9.64 17.16
CA LEU A 169 3.03 -10.10 15.94
C LEU A 169 3.70 -11.34 15.38
N LEU A 170 5.03 -11.40 15.36
CA LEU A 170 5.78 -12.55 14.87
C LEU A 170 5.66 -13.78 15.79
N GLU A 171 5.57 -13.57 17.11
CA GLU A 171 5.34 -14.64 18.08
C GLU A 171 3.96 -15.29 17.94
N THR A 172 2.98 -14.54 17.47
CA THR A 172 1.61 -15.02 17.26
C THR A 172 1.30 -15.43 15.83
N PHE A 173 2.26 -15.26 14.92
CA PHE A 173 2.10 -15.69 13.53
C PHE A 173 2.13 -17.21 13.41
N PHE A 174 1.17 -17.76 12.69
CA PHE A 174 1.13 -19.18 12.32
C PHE A 174 0.35 -19.40 11.03
N ILE A 175 0.53 -20.57 10.43
CA ILE A 175 -0.29 -21.08 9.33
C ILE A 175 -0.97 -22.35 9.79
N ALA A 176 -2.29 -22.46 9.63
CA ALA A 176 -3.06 -23.63 10.03
C ALA A 176 -4.04 -24.08 8.94
N ASP A 177 -4.40 -25.34 8.98
CA ASP A 177 -5.42 -25.92 8.12
C ASP A 177 -6.80 -25.82 8.79
N LEU A 178 -7.81 -25.38 8.03
CA LEU A 178 -9.22 -25.36 8.45
C LEU A 178 -9.99 -26.43 7.71
N ASN A 179 -10.62 -27.32 8.49
CA ASN A 179 -11.56 -28.30 7.95
C ASN A 179 -12.95 -27.66 7.81
N ASN A 180 -13.05 -26.68 6.91
CA ASN A 180 -14.29 -25.97 6.65
C ASN A 180 -15.23 -26.82 5.79
N GLN A 181 -16.50 -26.94 6.23
CA GLN A 181 -17.59 -27.61 5.46
C GLN A 181 -18.77 -26.66 5.26
N ALA A 182 -18.72 -25.47 5.84
CA ALA A 182 -19.79 -24.54 5.97
C ALA A 182 -19.67 -23.34 5.04
N ASP A 183 -20.54 -22.39 5.22
CA ASP A 183 -20.48 -21.09 4.57
C ASP A 183 -19.27 -20.24 5.04
N LEU A 184 -19.13 -19.07 4.46
CA LEU A 184 -18.02 -18.17 4.76
C LEU A 184 -18.03 -17.70 6.22
N ALA A 185 -19.22 -17.39 6.79
CA ALA A 185 -19.30 -16.85 8.15
C ALA A 185 -18.89 -17.92 9.18
N GLU A 186 -19.32 -19.17 8.98
CA GLU A 186 -18.91 -20.29 9.83
C GLU A 186 -17.42 -20.58 9.69
N THR A 187 -16.86 -20.49 8.48
CA THR A 187 -15.42 -20.63 8.23
C THR A 187 -14.62 -19.55 8.96
N VAL A 188 -15.06 -18.29 8.91
CA VAL A 188 -14.43 -17.20 9.66
C VAL A 188 -14.51 -17.45 11.17
N GLN A 189 -15.66 -17.91 11.67
CA GLN A 189 -15.81 -18.24 13.09
C GLN A 189 -14.88 -19.38 13.53
N GLN A 190 -14.70 -20.40 12.69
CA GLN A 190 -13.75 -21.50 12.93
C GLN A 190 -12.30 -20.99 12.94
N ALA A 191 -11.94 -20.09 12.04
CA ALA A 191 -10.61 -19.47 12.02
C ALA A 191 -10.35 -18.68 13.31
N LEU A 192 -11.31 -17.86 13.75
CA LEU A 192 -11.20 -17.10 15.00
C LEU A 192 -11.13 -18.00 16.24
N ALA A 193 -11.78 -19.14 16.24
CA ALA A 193 -11.73 -20.11 17.34
C ALA A 193 -10.35 -20.78 17.50
N GLN A 194 -9.47 -20.71 16.50
CA GLN A 194 -8.09 -21.20 16.61
C GLN A 194 -7.13 -20.19 17.28
N LEU A 195 -7.56 -18.95 17.42
CA LEU A 195 -6.76 -17.95 18.12
C LEU A 195 -6.89 -18.14 19.64
N SER A 196 -5.80 -17.89 20.37
CA SER A 196 -5.83 -17.99 21.82
C SER A 196 -6.74 -16.93 22.45
N ALA A 197 -7.30 -17.23 23.61
CA ALA A 197 -8.16 -16.31 24.35
C ALA A 197 -7.46 -14.99 24.74
N ASP A 198 -6.12 -15.00 24.79
CA ASP A 198 -5.32 -13.80 25.08
C ASP A 198 -5.31 -12.83 23.90
N LEU A 199 -5.60 -13.30 22.68
CA LEU A 199 -5.61 -12.47 21.45
C LEU A 199 -6.99 -11.87 21.17
N ILE A 200 -8.05 -12.61 21.48
CA ILE A 200 -9.44 -12.21 21.23
C ILE A 200 -10.29 -12.49 22.45
N THR A 201 -10.94 -11.46 22.98
CA THR A 201 -11.86 -11.57 24.12
C THR A 201 -13.28 -11.99 23.73
N ASP A 202 -13.69 -11.70 22.48
CA ASP A 202 -15.01 -12.03 21.94
C ASP A 202 -14.92 -12.30 20.42
N SER A 203 -14.87 -13.57 20.06
CA SER A 203 -14.78 -14.00 18.66
C SER A 203 -16.05 -13.72 17.86
N ALA A 204 -17.21 -13.66 18.49
CA ALA A 204 -18.48 -13.39 17.80
C ALA A 204 -18.55 -11.94 17.33
N ILE A 205 -18.11 -10.99 18.15
CA ILE A 205 -18.01 -9.57 17.75
C ILE A 205 -17.05 -9.41 16.58
N VAL A 206 -15.86 -10.03 16.66
CA VAL A 206 -14.86 -9.94 15.60
C VAL A 206 -15.37 -10.56 14.30
N CYS A 207 -16.02 -11.73 14.37
CA CYS A 207 -16.65 -12.37 13.21
C CYS A 207 -17.69 -11.46 12.54
N GLN A 208 -18.60 -10.89 13.33
CA GLN A 208 -19.61 -9.96 12.82
C GLN A 208 -18.98 -8.74 12.12
N GLN A 209 -17.91 -8.19 12.66
CA GLN A 209 -17.21 -7.06 12.07
C GLN A 209 -16.52 -7.44 10.75
N LEU A 210 -15.88 -8.60 10.67
CA LEU A 210 -15.27 -9.14 9.45
C LEU A 210 -16.31 -9.36 8.36
N MET A 211 -17.44 -10.00 8.70
CA MET A 211 -18.52 -10.27 7.75
C MET A 211 -19.17 -8.98 7.26
N LYS A 212 -19.45 -8.02 8.14
CA LYS A 212 -19.97 -6.71 7.76
C LYS A 212 -19.02 -5.99 6.78
N ARG A 213 -17.72 -6.15 6.98
CA ARG A 213 -16.71 -5.55 6.09
C ARG A 213 -16.66 -6.24 4.73
N TYR A 214 -16.78 -7.56 4.71
CA TYR A 214 -16.89 -8.35 3.48
C TYR A 214 -18.12 -7.94 2.66
N GLU A 215 -19.28 -7.70 3.30
CA GLU A 215 -20.49 -7.22 2.64
C GLU A 215 -20.34 -5.80 2.05
N GLN A 216 -19.48 -4.97 2.64
CA GLN A 216 -19.24 -3.59 2.18
C GLN A 216 -18.28 -3.49 1.00
N ALA A 217 -17.30 -4.39 0.92
CA ALA A 217 -16.29 -4.36 -0.12
C ALA A 217 -15.70 -5.76 -0.36
N PRO A 218 -15.54 -6.18 -1.63
CA PRO A 218 -14.85 -7.42 -1.97
C PRO A 218 -13.41 -7.41 -1.44
N ILE A 219 -12.98 -8.55 -0.90
CA ILE A 219 -11.66 -8.71 -0.25
C ILE A 219 -10.77 -9.76 -0.92
N GLY A 220 -11.29 -10.46 -1.92
CA GLY A 220 -10.52 -11.46 -2.66
C GLY A 220 -9.44 -10.80 -3.51
N ILE A 221 -8.22 -11.33 -3.44
CA ILE A 221 -7.07 -10.83 -4.23
C ILE A 221 -7.11 -11.52 -5.59
N PRO A 222 -7.38 -10.78 -6.69
CA PRO A 222 -7.53 -11.39 -8.01
C PRO A 222 -6.32 -12.22 -8.42
N GLN A 223 -6.58 -13.37 -9.07
CA GLN A 223 -5.56 -14.29 -9.62
C GLN A 223 -4.71 -15.00 -8.55
N THR A 224 -5.14 -15.05 -7.27
CA THR A 224 -4.33 -15.62 -6.20
C THR A 224 -4.99 -16.69 -5.36
N GLU A 225 -6.28 -16.93 -5.46
CA GLU A 225 -7.05 -17.80 -4.56
C GLU A 225 -6.95 -17.41 -3.07
N MET A 226 -6.48 -16.18 -2.79
CA MET A 226 -6.31 -15.62 -1.45
C MET A 226 -7.27 -14.45 -1.19
N ALA A 227 -7.64 -14.26 0.07
CA ALA A 227 -8.37 -13.07 0.51
C ALA A 227 -7.84 -12.56 1.84
N LEU A 228 -7.77 -11.23 2.01
CA LEU A 228 -7.33 -10.59 3.23
C LEU A 228 -8.52 -10.15 4.08
N PHE A 229 -8.89 -10.98 5.05
CA PHE A 229 -9.87 -10.67 6.09
C PHE A 229 -9.22 -9.81 7.16
N HIS A 230 -9.71 -8.58 7.35
CA HIS A 230 -9.11 -7.68 8.31
C HIS A 230 -10.14 -6.78 8.99
N THR A 231 -9.91 -6.53 10.27
CA THR A 231 -10.72 -5.60 11.06
C THR A 231 -9.93 -5.07 12.26
N SER A 232 -10.42 -3.96 12.83
CA SER A 232 -10.00 -3.50 14.16
C SER A 232 -11.18 -3.61 15.12
N SER A 233 -10.92 -4.07 16.33
CA SER A 233 -11.96 -4.30 17.33
C SER A 233 -11.46 -4.03 18.72
N THR A 234 -12.36 -3.60 19.61
CA THR A 234 -12.10 -3.55 21.07
C THR A 234 -12.02 -4.93 21.68
N ALA A 235 -12.48 -5.98 20.97
CA ALA A 235 -12.36 -7.37 21.38
C ALA A 235 -11.03 -8.02 20.97
N VAL A 236 -10.16 -7.30 20.27
CA VAL A 236 -8.78 -7.72 19.93
C VAL A 236 -7.81 -7.02 20.89
N THR A 237 -6.90 -7.78 21.50
CA THR A 237 -6.00 -7.29 22.55
C THR A 237 -4.65 -6.83 22.01
N GLN A 238 -4.16 -7.46 20.93
CA GLN A 238 -2.90 -7.14 20.27
C GLN A 238 -2.98 -7.44 18.77
N PRO A 239 -2.06 -6.92 17.94
CA PRO A 239 -2.08 -7.17 16.50
C PRO A 239 -1.87 -8.66 16.22
N VAL A 240 -2.66 -9.19 15.28
CA VAL A 240 -2.61 -10.60 14.84
C VAL A 240 -2.50 -10.64 13.33
N PHE A 241 -1.62 -11.48 12.83
CA PHE A 241 -1.60 -11.90 11.44
C PHE A 241 -1.38 -13.41 11.38
N CYS A 242 -2.31 -14.12 10.75
CA CYS A 242 -2.20 -15.56 10.54
C CYS A 242 -2.85 -15.96 9.21
N ILE A 243 -2.57 -17.19 8.79
CA ILE A 243 -3.01 -17.72 7.50
C ILE A 243 -3.72 -19.05 7.72
N PHE A 244 -4.85 -19.24 7.05
CA PHE A 244 -5.60 -20.48 7.09
C PHE A 244 -5.74 -21.09 5.70
N ASN A 245 -5.36 -22.34 5.54
CA ASN A 245 -5.63 -23.13 4.35
C ASN A 245 -7.00 -23.76 4.49
N LEU A 246 -7.86 -23.57 3.52
CA LEU A 246 -9.22 -24.13 3.52
C LEU A 246 -9.22 -25.53 2.91
N ALA A 247 -9.80 -26.51 3.61
CA ALA A 247 -9.96 -27.86 3.06
C ALA A 247 -10.93 -27.88 1.88
N GLN A 248 -11.95 -27.01 1.89
CA GLN A 248 -12.91 -26.83 0.80
C GLN A 248 -12.84 -25.38 0.29
N PRO A 249 -12.56 -25.16 -1.01
CA PRO A 249 -12.57 -23.81 -1.58
C PRO A 249 -13.97 -23.18 -1.45
N LEU A 250 -14.01 -21.90 -1.10
CA LEU A 250 -15.23 -21.11 -1.03
C LEU A 250 -15.31 -20.12 -2.19
N MET A 251 -16.50 -19.92 -2.73
CA MET A 251 -16.71 -18.88 -3.75
C MET A 251 -16.91 -17.54 -3.07
N ILE A 252 -16.05 -16.56 -3.41
CA ILE A 252 -16.13 -15.18 -2.94
C ILE A 252 -16.02 -14.20 -4.10
N GLU A 253 -16.28 -12.94 -3.83
CA GLU A 253 -16.05 -11.86 -4.79
C GLU A 253 -14.62 -11.30 -4.64
N GLY A 254 -13.91 -11.19 -5.75
CA GLY A 254 -12.61 -10.53 -5.82
C GLY A 254 -12.73 -9.00 -5.83
N MET A 255 -11.64 -8.29 -5.49
CA MET A 255 -11.57 -6.83 -5.54
C MET A 255 -11.81 -6.28 -6.96
N ASP A 256 -11.69 -7.11 -7.99
CA ASP A 256 -12.05 -6.82 -9.38
C ASP A 256 -13.55 -7.08 -9.70
N LYS A 257 -14.34 -7.37 -8.67
CA LYS A 257 -15.78 -7.71 -8.74
C LYS A 257 -16.10 -8.97 -9.55
N LYS A 258 -15.15 -9.87 -9.65
CA LYS A 258 -15.35 -11.18 -10.29
C LYS A 258 -15.42 -12.27 -9.24
N PRO A 259 -16.21 -13.33 -9.51
CA PRO A 259 -16.20 -14.49 -8.64
C PRO A 259 -14.83 -15.19 -8.69
N MET A 260 -14.31 -15.58 -7.55
CA MET A 260 -13.07 -16.31 -7.42
C MET A 260 -13.17 -17.40 -6.33
N GLN A 261 -12.33 -18.40 -6.43
CA GLN A 261 -12.18 -19.42 -5.39
C GLN A 261 -11.25 -18.89 -4.30
N LEU A 262 -11.65 -19.04 -3.04
CA LEU A 262 -10.84 -18.82 -1.87
C LEU A 262 -10.32 -20.16 -1.36
N GLN A 263 -9.02 -20.37 -1.42
CA GLN A 263 -8.35 -21.54 -0.83
C GLN A 263 -7.51 -21.15 0.39
N ARG A 264 -7.12 -19.87 0.48
CA ARG A 264 -6.31 -19.37 1.59
C ARG A 264 -6.85 -18.06 2.15
N MET A 265 -7.19 -18.09 3.43
CA MET A 265 -7.64 -16.94 4.20
C MET A 265 -6.45 -16.32 4.91
N LEU A 266 -6.14 -15.06 4.59
CA LEU A 266 -5.21 -14.23 5.33
C LEU A 266 -6.02 -13.45 6.36
N LEU A 267 -5.78 -13.65 7.65
CA LEU A 267 -6.50 -12.99 8.73
C LEU A 267 -5.60 -11.96 9.42
N MET A 268 -6.03 -10.71 9.47
CA MET A 268 -5.31 -9.63 10.08
C MET A 268 -6.21 -8.82 11.00
N LEU A 269 -5.86 -8.79 12.29
CA LEU A 269 -6.67 -8.14 13.32
C LEU A 269 -5.84 -7.09 14.05
N ALA A 270 -6.49 -6.00 14.46
CA ALA A 270 -5.88 -4.94 15.24
C ALA A 270 -6.73 -4.59 16.48
N PRO A 271 -6.11 -4.21 17.61
CA PRO A 271 -6.83 -3.62 18.70
C PRO A 271 -7.43 -2.26 18.31
N MET A 272 -8.44 -1.83 19.02
CA MET A 272 -9.07 -0.52 18.82
C MET A 272 -9.04 0.27 20.13
N PRO A 273 -8.51 1.51 20.15
CA PRO A 273 -8.01 2.31 19.00
C PRO A 273 -6.70 1.73 18.42
N ILE A 274 -6.50 1.92 17.11
CA ILE A 274 -5.26 1.49 16.46
C ILE A 274 -4.17 2.50 16.78
N ASP A 275 -3.08 2.03 17.36
CA ASP A 275 -1.85 2.78 17.52
C ASP A 275 -1.16 3.01 16.16
N GLU A 276 -0.43 4.12 16.00
CA GLU A 276 0.26 4.46 14.76
C GLU A 276 1.29 3.40 14.37
N THR A 277 2.01 2.84 15.34
CA THR A 277 3.02 1.78 15.15
C THR A 277 2.38 0.51 14.62
N ILE A 278 1.30 0.06 15.25
CA ILE A 278 0.51 -1.10 14.81
C ILE A 278 -0.03 -0.85 13.40
N GLY A 279 -0.52 0.36 13.12
CA GLY A 279 -1.01 0.75 11.80
C GLY A 279 0.06 0.62 10.72
N LYS A 280 1.29 1.08 10.98
CA LYS A 280 2.44 0.95 10.06
C LYS A 280 2.80 -0.52 9.82
N ILE A 281 2.91 -1.32 10.88
CA ILE A 281 3.26 -2.75 10.79
C ILE A 281 2.24 -3.51 9.94
N LEU A 282 0.95 -3.41 10.26
CA LEU A 282 -0.11 -4.12 9.54
C LEU A 282 -0.28 -3.60 8.12
N GLY A 283 -0.07 -2.30 7.92
CA GLY A 283 -0.02 -1.67 6.60
C GLY A 283 1.09 -2.24 5.72
N LYS A 284 2.29 -2.41 6.28
CA LYS A 284 3.42 -3.01 5.57
C LYS A 284 3.15 -4.45 5.15
N ILE A 285 2.55 -5.26 6.04
CA ILE A 285 2.18 -6.64 5.73
C ILE A 285 1.16 -6.69 4.60
N SER A 286 0.06 -5.94 4.72
CA SER A 286 -0.99 -5.94 3.69
C SER A 286 -0.47 -5.49 2.33
N GLY A 287 0.41 -4.49 2.30
CA GLY A 287 1.06 -4.08 1.06
C GLY A 287 2.00 -5.16 0.51
N ALA A 288 2.75 -5.85 1.36
CA ALA A 288 3.70 -6.87 0.95
C ALA A 288 3.04 -8.05 0.22
N ILE A 289 1.79 -8.40 0.57
CA ILE A 289 1.04 -9.52 -0.06
C ILE A 289 0.95 -9.36 -1.58
N ILE A 290 0.85 -8.12 -2.07
CA ILE A 290 0.68 -7.81 -3.50
C ILE A 290 1.81 -6.96 -4.08
N MET A 291 2.90 -6.74 -3.34
CA MET A 291 3.99 -5.85 -3.73
C MET A 291 4.66 -6.28 -5.04
N ASN A 292 4.86 -7.57 -5.20
CA ASN A 292 5.44 -8.20 -6.38
C ASN A 292 5.02 -9.69 -6.46
N ASP A 293 5.22 -10.30 -7.62
CA ASP A 293 4.83 -11.68 -7.87
C ASP A 293 5.50 -12.67 -6.91
N LEU A 294 6.76 -12.42 -6.53
CA LEU A 294 7.49 -13.28 -5.59
C LEU A 294 6.85 -13.27 -4.20
N ASN A 295 6.52 -12.09 -3.67
CA ASN A 295 5.87 -12.00 -2.37
C ASN A 295 4.48 -12.65 -2.40
N THR A 296 3.71 -12.39 -3.45
CA THR A 296 2.39 -13.02 -3.65
C THR A 296 2.51 -14.54 -3.66
N GLU A 297 3.51 -15.09 -4.37
CA GLU A 297 3.77 -16.53 -4.44
C GLU A 297 4.21 -17.09 -3.08
N ILE A 298 5.02 -16.36 -2.31
CA ILE A 298 5.41 -16.76 -0.95
C ILE A 298 4.19 -16.89 -0.04
N PHE A 299 3.29 -15.90 -0.03
CA PHE A 299 2.03 -16.01 0.74
C PHE A 299 1.13 -17.11 0.21
N HIS A 300 1.10 -17.32 -1.11
CA HIS A 300 0.34 -18.38 -1.75
C HIS A 300 0.94 -19.77 -1.49
N SER A 301 2.24 -19.90 -1.24
CA SER A 301 2.89 -21.19 -0.96
C SER A 301 2.39 -21.85 0.32
N GLY A 302 1.95 -21.07 1.31
CA GLY A 302 1.58 -21.56 2.63
C GLY A 302 2.72 -22.18 3.42
N ASN A 303 3.96 -21.91 3.05
CA ASN A 303 5.12 -22.35 3.81
C ASN A 303 5.40 -21.36 4.94
N GLU A 304 5.08 -21.78 6.16
CA GLU A 304 5.18 -20.93 7.36
C GLU A 304 6.58 -20.35 7.55
N ALA A 305 7.64 -21.16 7.39
CA ALA A 305 9.01 -20.70 7.58
C ALA A 305 9.41 -19.62 6.56
N ILE A 306 8.99 -19.76 5.29
CA ILE A 306 9.31 -18.80 4.23
C ILE A 306 8.49 -17.52 4.43
N VAL A 307 7.21 -17.62 4.76
CA VAL A 307 6.36 -16.46 5.06
C VAL A 307 6.89 -15.72 6.29
N TYR A 308 7.26 -16.43 7.36
CA TYR A 308 7.86 -15.84 8.56
C TYR A 308 9.15 -15.07 8.24
N GLN A 309 10.04 -15.64 7.41
CA GLN A 309 11.26 -14.95 6.99
C GLN A 309 10.97 -13.70 6.17
N LEU A 310 9.98 -13.75 5.26
CA LEU A 310 9.54 -12.58 4.50
C LEU A 310 9.01 -11.48 5.42
N LEU A 311 8.11 -11.83 6.35
CA LEU A 311 7.56 -10.88 7.32
C LEU A 311 8.66 -10.25 8.17
N SER A 312 9.56 -11.06 8.72
CA SER A 312 10.69 -10.59 9.53
C SER A 312 11.57 -9.60 8.76
N SER A 313 11.92 -9.92 7.51
CA SER A 313 12.75 -9.06 6.67
C SER A 313 12.07 -7.74 6.36
N LEU A 314 10.78 -7.78 5.97
CA LEU A 314 10.00 -6.59 5.62
C LEU A 314 9.82 -5.63 6.82
N LEU A 315 9.59 -6.19 8.01
CA LEU A 315 9.37 -5.39 9.21
C LEU A 315 10.68 -4.81 9.76
N ILE A 316 11.81 -5.53 9.62
CA ILE A 316 13.14 -5.00 9.97
C ILE A 316 13.57 -3.89 8.99
N GLU A 317 13.23 -3.99 7.71
CA GLU A 317 13.51 -2.93 6.74
C GLU A 317 12.73 -1.65 7.06
N GLU A 318 11.47 -1.76 7.50
CA GLU A 318 10.65 -0.62 7.88
C GLU A 318 11.25 0.18 9.06
N MET A 319 11.98 -0.49 9.96
CA MET A 319 12.69 0.17 11.06
C MET A 319 13.92 0.98 10.63
N LYS A 320 14.44 0.73 9.44
CA LYS A 320 15.67 1.37 8.94
C LYS A 320 15.41 2.59 8.06
N GLY A 321 14.16 2.80 7.67
CA GLY A 321 13.74 3.87 6.74
C GLY A 321 13.09 5.02 7.42
#